data_bfec6dcf8c69841046159f0aae6e0fee
#
_entry.id   bfec6dcf8c69841046159f0aae6e0fee
#
_cell.length_a   1.000
_cell.length_b   1.000
_cell.length_c   1.000
_cell.angle_alpha   90.00
_cell.angle_beta   90.00
_cell.angle_gamma   90.00
#
_symmetry.space_group_name_H-M   'P 1'
#
loop_
_entity.id
_entity.type
_entity.pdbx_description
1 polymer ?
#
loop_
_entity_poly.entity_id
_entity_poly.type
_entity_poly.pdbx_seq_one_letter_code
_entity_poly.pdbx_strand_id
1 'polypeptide(L)'
;MDFLFLLLKGLLIGLIIAFPCGPVGLIYIKRATTDGFFAGFISGVGLALAHLFYAIALVFGYLEILTIFNDNRKILIIASSLFLIALGYVIFRSKQKTFFRKEINNPQTLVGFFLSAFIITLTNPIVIVQFTFFFSLFKVFNLNDIKSYVFLISGIILGSLFWPILTSLILPKIGRQLPASKLNNFQKIIGLLIIFSGCVFALRALI
;
A
#
# COMPACT_ATOMS: atom_id res chain seq x y z
N MET A 1 -14.01 6.04 22.25
CA MET A 1 -14.16 6.07 20.77
C MET A 1 -14.86 4.80 20.37
N ASP A 2 -15.87 4.89 19.51
CA ASP A 2 -16.61 3.70 19.10
C ASP A 2 -15.70 2.75 18.32
N PHE A 3 -15.68 1.48 18.71
CA PHE A 3 -14.89 0.44 18.08
C PHE A 3 -15.18 0.32 16.57
N LEU A 4 -16.46 0.54 16.19
CA LEU A 4 -16.86 0.57 14.79
C LEU A 4 -16.16 1.69 14.02
N PHE A 5 -16.00 2.87 14.62
CA PHE A 5 -15.30 3.99 13.99
C PHE A 5 -13.82 3.71 13.78
N LEU A 6 -13.17 3.00 14.71
CA LEU A 6 -11.79 2.56 14.56
C LEU A 6 -11.62 1.50 13.48
N LEU A 7 -12.55 0.54 13.39
CA LEU A 7 -12.59 -0.44 12.31
C LEU A 7 -12.72 0.25 10.96
N LEU A 8 -13.60 1.25 10.82
CA LEU A 8 -13.79 2.01 9.59
C LEU A 8 -12.56 2.83 9.22
N LYS A 9 -11.90 3.47 10.19
CA LYS A 9 -10.61 4.15 9.96
C LYS A 9 -9.56 3.17 9.45
N GLY A 10 -9.44 2.01 10.10
CA GLY A 10 -8.52 0.95 9.68
C GLY A 10 -8.82 0.47 8.26
N LEU A 11 -10.10 0.24 7.94
CA LEU A 11 -10.55 -0.18 6.62
C LEU A 11 -10.18 0.85 5.55
N LEU A 12 -10.39 2.13 5.80
CA LEU A 12 -9.99 3.20 4.89
C LEU A 12 -8.47 3.25 4.69
N ILE A 13 -7.70 3.14 5.78
CA ILE A 13 -6.23 3.08 5.72
C ILE A 13 -5.79 1.91 4.84
N GLY A 14 -6.31 0.70 5.12
CA GLY A 14 -5.97 -0.51 4.37
C GLY A 14 -6.36 -0.42 2.89
N LEU A 15 -7.55 0.12 2.58
CA LEU A 15 -8.00 0.36 1.20
C LEU A 15 -7.06 1.30 0.44
N ILE A 16 -6.67 2.41 1.06
CA ILE A 16 -5.83 3.42 0.39
C ILE A 16 -4.41 2.89 0.18
N ILE A 17 -3.81 2.26 1.19
CA ILE A 17 -2.43 1.76 1.11
C ILE A 17 -2.32 0.56 0.14
N ALA A 18 -3.29 -0.34 0.15
CA ALA A 18 -3.31 -1.51 -0.75
C ALA A 18 -3.78 -1.18 -2.16
N PHE A 19 -4.16 0.07 -2.44
CA PHE A 19 -4.58 0.46 -3.77
C PHE A 19 -3.49 0.11 -4.81
N PRO A 20 -3.84 -0.48 -5.96
CA PRO A 20 -2.87 -1.10 -6.88
C PRO A 20 -2.04 -0.10 -7.71
N CYS A 21 -1.41 0.87 -7.05
CA CYS A 21 -0.61 1.92 -7.66
C CYS A 21 0.88 1.66 -7.62
N GLY A 22 1.32 0.76 -6.76
CA GLY A 22 2.74 0.46 -6.54
C GLY A 22 3.19 -0.83 -7.25
N PRO A 23 4.50 -1.14 -7.17
CA PRO A 23 5.05 -2.35 -7.79
C PRO A 23 4.37 -3.63 -7.28
N VAL A 24 4.00 -3.70 -6.01
CA VAL A 24 3.33 -4.87 -5.42
C VAL A 24 1.90 -5.01 -5.93
N GLY A 25 1.17 -3.89 -6.06
CA GLY A 25 -0.16 -3.87 -6.64
C GLY A 25 -0.17 -4.43 -8.07
N LEU A 26 0.81 -4.03 -8.87
CA LEU A 26 0.98 -4.54 -10.23
C LEU A 26 1.33 -6.03 -10.26
N ILE A 27 2.06 -6.54 -9.28
CA ILE A 27 2.41 -7.96 -9.19
C ILE A 27 1.14 -8.81 -9.02
N TYR A 28 0.27 -8.52 -8.05
CA TYR A 28 -0.93 -9.32 -7.85
C TYR A 28 -1.94 -9.15 -9.00
N ILE A 29 -2.02 -7.96 -9.63
CA ILE A 29 -2.81 -7.75 -10.85
C ILE A 29 -2.28 -8.63 -11.99
N LYS A 30 -0.97 -8.61 -12.25
CA LYS A 30 -0.34 -9.45 -13.26
C LYS A 30 -0.66 -10.92 -13.01
N ARG A 31 -0.42 -11.40 -11.80
CA ARG A 31 -0.67 -12.78 -11.42
C ARG A 31 -2.14 -13.18 -11.54
N ALA A 32 -3.05 -12.31 -11.12
CA ALA A 32 -4.48 -12.54 -11.33
C ALA A 32 -4.84 -12.69 -12.81
N THR A 33 -4.20 -11.90 -13.67
CA THR A 33 -4.48 -11.89 -15.11
C THR A 33 -3.85 -13.08 -15.83
N THR A 34 -2.60 -13.47 -15.49
CA THR A 34 -1.83 -14.50 -16.20
C THR A 34 -1.99 -15.89 -15.58
N ASP A 35 -1.99 -15.97 -14.25
CA ASP A 35 -1.94 -17.23 -13.49
C ASP A 35 -3.27 -17.55 -12.78
N GLY A 36 -4.24 -16.63 -12.89
CA GLY A 36 -5.61 -16.83 -12.42
C GLY A 36 -5.88 -16.34 -10.99
N PHE A 37 -7.10 -16.64 -10.52
CA PHE A 37 -7.63 -16.14 -9.24
C PHE A 37 -6.70 -16.41 -8.06
N PHE A 38 -6.29 -17.65 -7.86
CA PHE A 38 -5.52 -18.05 -6.69
C PHE A 38 -4.14 -17.38 -6.64
N ALA A 39 -3.48 -17.20 -7.78
CA ALA A 39 -2.18 -16.53 -7.85
C ALA A 39 -2.27 -15.06 -7.42
N GLY A 40 -3.28 -14.35 -7.91
CA GLY A 40 -3.55 -12.97 -7.52
C GLY A 40 -3.97 -12.84 -6.07
N PHE A 41 -4.93 -13.65 -5.64
CA PHE A 41 -5.46 -13.64 -4.26
C PHE A 41 -4.40 -13.95 -3.22
N ILE A 42 -3.64 -15.03 -3.39
CA ILE A 42 -2.58 -15.45 -2.45
C ILE A 42 -1.44 -14.41 -2.39
N SER A 43 -1.12 -13.77 -3.53
CA SER A 43 -0.21 -12.61 -3.52
C SER A 43 -0.76 -11.46 -2.70
N GLY A 44 -2.08 -11.21 -2.78
CA GLY A 44 -2.75 -10.21 -1.97
C GLY A 44 -2.77 -10.52 -0.48
N VAL A 45 -2.90 -11.80 -0.12
CA VAL A 45 -2.77 -12.25 1.29
C VAL A 45 -1.36 -11.97 1.81
N GLY A 46 -0.33 -12.24 1.01
CA GLY A 46 1.07 -11.90 1.36
C GLY A 46 1.26 -10.41 1.59
N LEU A 47 0.69 -9.56 0.71
CA LEU A 47 0.68 -8.11 0.87
C LEU A 47 -0.03 -7.70 2.17
N ALA A 48 -1.24 -8.21 2.42
CA ALA A 48 -2.02 -7.85 3.61
C ALA A 48 -1.33 -8.26 4.91
N LEU A 49 -0.62 -9.39 4.92
CA LEU A 49 0.17 -9.81 6.07
C LEU A 49 1.37 -8.89 6.30
N ALA A 50 2.04 -8.40 5.26
CA ALA A 50 3.09 -7.38 5.40
C ALA A 50 2.52 -6.06 5.96
N HIS A 51 1.32 -5.67 5.54
CA HIS A 51 0.61 -4.50 6.11
C HIS A 51 0.30 -4.70 7.61
N LEU A 52 -0.09 -5.90 8.01
CA LEU A 52 -0.27 -6.25 9.42
C LEU A 52 1.03 -6.03 10.22
N PHE A 53 2.18 -6.50 9.70
CA PHE A 53 3.47 -6.28 10.36
C PHE A 53 3.80 -4.81 10.53
N TYR A 54 3.58 -3.99 9.50
CA TYR A 54 3.79 -2.55 9.59
C TYR A 54 2.85 -1.87 10.58
N ALA A 55 1.57 -2.25 10.58
CA ALA A 55 0.59 -1.71 11.53
C ALA A 55 0.99 -2.03 12.97
N ILE A 56 1.39 -3.28 13.26
CA ILE A 56 1.85 -3.71 14.57
C ILE A 56 3.15 -2.97 14.96
N ALA A 57 4.13 -2.92 14.07
CA ALA A 57 5.40 -2.23 14.31
C ALA A 57 5.20 -0.75 14.66
N LEU A 58 4.28 -0.06 13.99
CA LEU A 58 3.97 1.34 14.28
C LEU A 58 3.19 1.52 15.58
N VAL A 59 2.28 0.61 15.91
CA VAL A 59 1.54 0.67 17.18
C VAL A 59 2.49 0.50 18.37
N PHE A 60 3.40 -0.46 18.32
CA PHE A 60 4.31 -0.74 19.43
C PHE A 60 5.59 0.10 19.41
N GLY A 61 6.08 0.50 18.22
CA GLY A 61 7.26 1.35 18.07
C GLY A 61 6.98 2.85 18.18
N TYR A 62 5.72 3.23 18.42
CA TYR A 62 5.28 4.63 18.38
C TYR A 62 6.02 5.54 19.37
N LEU A 63 6.28 5.09 20.58
CA LEU A 63 6.94 5.92 21.62
C LEU A 63 8.39 6.27 21.25
N GLU A 64 9.12 5.33 20.66
CA GLU A 64 10.49 5.57 20.18
C GLU A 64 10.50 6.42 18.91
N ILE A 65 9.53 6.22 18.03
CA ILE A 65 9.35 7.02 16.82
C ILE A 65 8.93 8.45 17.18
N LEU A 66 8.09 8.65 18.20
CA LEU A 66 7.63 9.97 18.65
C LEU A 66 8.77 10.86 19.13
N THR A 67 9.75 10.33 19.86
CA THR A 67 10.90 11.13 20.33
C THR A 67 11.69 11.67 19.13
N ILE A 68 11.97 10.80 18.15
CA ILE A 68 12.63 11.18 16.89
C ILE A 68 11.78 12.18 16.08
N PHE A 69 10.46 11.99 16.05
CA PHE A 69 9.53 12.85 15.32
C PHE A 69 9.34 14.23 15.97
N ASN A 70 9.27 14.33 17.28
CA ASN A 70 9.09 15.61 17.98
C ASN A 70 10.31 16.51 17.81
N ASP A 71 11.52 15.94 17.90
CA ASP A 71 12.77 16.69 17.77
C ASP A 71 13.05 17.13 16.32
N ASN A 72 12.54 16.39 15.33
CA ASN A 72 12.85 16.61 13.91
C ASN A 72 11.62 16.72 13.01
N ARG A 73 10.47 17.12 13.56
CA ARG A 73 9.17 17.11 12.86
C ARG A 73 9.20 17.77 11.48
N LYS A 74 9.81 18.96 11.37
CA LYS A 74 9.91 19.68 10.09
C LYS A 74 10.74 18.93 9.07
N ILE A 75 11.88 18.39 9.48
CA ILE A 75 12.79 17.64 8.59
C ILE A 75 12.08 16.38 8.06
N LEU A 76 11.37 15.66 8.95
CA LEU A 76 10.66 14.44 8.57
C LEU A 76 9.49 14.71 7.63
N ILE A 77 8.73 15.79 7.84
CA ILE A 77 7.66 16.18 6.92
C ILE A 77 8.23 16.55 5.54
N ILE A 78 9.32 17.31 5.49
CA ILE A 78 9.99 17.68 4.24
C ILE A 78 10.54 16.44 3.54
N ALA A 79 11.25 15.58 4.25
CA ALA A 79 11.79 14.34 3.69
C ALA A 79 10.69 13.42 3.15
N SER A 80 9.59 13.24 3.91
CA SER A 80 8.43 12.45 3.48
C SER A 80 7.74 13.07 2.26
N SER A 81 7.65 14.39 2.20
CA SER A 81 7.05 15.11 1.06
C SER A 81 7.89 14.94 -0.21
N LEU A 82 9.20 15.12 -0.11
CA LEU A 82 10.14 14.91 -1.22
C LEU A 82 10.09 13.47 -1.71
N PHE A 83 10.03 12.52 -0.77
CA PHE A 83 9.91 11.11 -1.09
C PHE A 83 8.61 10.79 -1.84
N LEU A 84 7.45 11.32 -1.39
CA LEU A 84 6.16 11.16 -2.08
C LEU A 84 6.20 11.76 -3.49
N ILE A 85 6.80 12.94 -3.66
CA ILE A 85 6.95 13.59 -4.97
C ILE A 85 7.83 12.72 -5.88
N ALA A 86 8.98 12.27 -5.41
CA ALA A 86 9.88 11.41 -6.16
C ALA A 86 9.21 10.08 -6.56
N LEU A 87 8.48 9.47 -5.62
CA LEU A 87 7.72 8.25 -5.86
C LEU A 87 6.63 8.46 -6.90
N GLY A 88 5.80 9.49 -6.73
CA GLY A 88 4.75 9.82 -7.69
C GLY A 88 5.32 10.07 -9.09
N TYR A 89 6.49 10.71 -9.19
CA TYR A 89 7.21 10.91 -10.44
C TYR A 89 7.69 9.58 -11.07
N VAL A 90 8.25 8.67 -10.27
CA VAL A 90 8.65 7.34 -10.75
C VAL A 90 7.44 6.56 -11.27
N ILE A 91 6.33 6.56 -10.53
CA ILE A 91 5.08 5.90 -10.95
C ILE A 91 4.54 6.55 -12.23
N PHE A 92 4.52 7.89 -12.31
CA PHE A 92 4.06 8.63 -13.47
C PHE A 92 4.87 8.32 -14.75
N ARG A 93 6.19 8.18 -14.61
CA ARG A 93 7.11 7.86 -15.73
C ARG A 93 7.19 6.37 -16.06
N SER A 94 6.78 5.51 -15.17
CA SER A 94 6.86 4.06 -15.37
C SER A 94 6.00 3.64 -16.55
N LYS A 95 6.63 3.04 -17.57
CA LYS A 95 5.92 2.45 -18.71
C LYS A 95 5.70 0.97 -18.44
N GLN A 96 4.48 0.51 -18.54
CA GLN A 96 4.11 -0.88 -18.28
C GLN A 96 4.76 -1.93 -19.19
N LYS A 97 5.40 -1.53 -20.28
CA LYS A 97 6.10 -2.46 -21.18
C LYS A 97 7.13 -3.34 -20.49
N THR A 98 7.66 -2.92 -19.35
CA THR A 98 8.72 -3.65 -18.63
C THR A 98 8.17 -4.69 -17.65
N PHE A 99 6.94 -4.49 -17.12
CA PHE A 99 6.36 -5.38 -16.11
C PHE A 99 5.69 -6.64 -16.68
N PHE A 100 5.22 -6.59 -17.93
CA PHE A 100 4.60 -7.74 -18.61
C PHE A 100 5.58 -8.57 -19.43
N ARG A 101 6.88 -8.23 -19.40
CA ARG A 101 7.89 -9.06 -20.05
C ARG A 101 8.04 -10.35 -19.25
N LYS A 102 7.71 -11.44 -19.93
CA LYS A 102 7.87 -12.83 -19.55
C LYS A 102 9.10 -13.04 -18.64
N GLU A 103 8.92 -12.88 -17.34
CA GLU A 103 9.85 -13.40 -16.37
C GLU A 103 9.27 -14.69 -15.84
N ILE A 104 10.05 -15.73 -16.08
CA ILE A 104 10.03 -17.01 -15.40
C ILE A 104 9.15 -18.08 -16.05
N ASN A 105 9.82 -18.91 -16.82
CA ASN A 105 9.39 -20.26 -17.21
C ASN A 105 9.35 -21.27 -16.03
N ASN A 106 9.27 -20.82 -14.78
CA ASN A 106 9.06 -21.69 -13.65
C ASN A 106 7.64 -21.48 -13.10
N PRO A 107 6.79 -22.53 -13.05
CA PRO A 107 5.50 -22.46 -12.41
C PRO A 107 5.72 -22.11 -10.93
N GLN A 108 5.39 -20.87 -10.56
CA GLN A 108 5.46 -20.48 -9.15
C GLN A 108 4.37 -21.25 -8.38
N THR A 109 4.74 -21.82 -7.25
CA THR A 109 3.78 -22.41 -6.32
C THR A 109 2.98 -21.32 -5.61
N LEU A 110 1.81 -21.67 -5.06
CA LEU A 110 1.02 -20.72 -4.26
C LEU A 110 1.85 -20.13 -3.11
N VAL A 111 2.72 -20.93 -2.49
CA VAL A 111 3.69 -20.45 -1.47
C VAL A 111 4.65 -19.44 -2.06
N GLY A 112 5.14 -19.64 -3.27
CA GLY A 112 6.02 -18.68 -3.97
C GLY A 112 5.31 -17.35 -4.26
N PHE A 113 4.02 -17.38 -4.65
CA PHE A 113 3.22 -16.19 -4.83
C PHE A 113 3.04 -15.40 -3.53
N PHE A 114 2.76 -16.10 -2.43
CA PHE A 114 2.64 -15.51 -1.10
C PHE A 114 3.95 -14.87 -0.64
N LEU A 115 5.03 -15.67 -0.55
CA LEU A 115 6.30 -15.23 0.00
C LEU A 115 6.91 -14.07 -0.78
N SER A 116 6.88 -14.14 -2.12
CA SER A 116 7.42 -13.06 -2.94
C SER A 116 6.65 -11.75 -2.77
N ALA A 117 5.31 -11.77 -2.70
CA ALA A 117 4.50 -10.58 -2.44
C ALA A 117 4.74 -10.04 -1.04
N PHE A 118 4.79 -10.93 -0.03
CA PHE A 118 5.07 -10.59 1.36
C PHE A 118 6.44 -9.91 1.51
N ILE A 119 7.51 -10.52 0.99
CA ILE A 119 8.87 -9.99 1.12
C ILE A 119 9.00 -8.66 0.36
N ILE A 120 8.50 -8.58 -0.88
CA ILE A 120 8.57 -7.33 -1.66
C ILE A 120 7.80 -6.20 -0.97
N THR A 121 6.66 -6.49 -0.34
CA THR A 121 5.91 -5.49 0.43
C THR A 121 6.66 -5.10 1.70
N LEU A 122 7.18 -6.09 2.44
CA LEU A 122 7.89 -5.87 3.70
C LEU A 122 9.22 -5.13 3.53
N THR A 123 9.90 -5.31 2.40
CA THR A 123 11.15 -4.58 2.08
C THR A 123 10.90 -3.24 1.39
N ASN A 124 9.64 -2.88 1.13
CA ASN A 124 9.31 -1.66 0.44
C ASN A 124 9.24 -0.45 1.41
N PRO A 125 10.22 0.47 1.39
CA PRO A 125 10.24 1.60 2.31
C PRO A 125 9.04 2.55 2.13
N ILE A 126 8.40 2.51 0.98
CA ILE A 126 7.22 3.32 0.68
C ILE A 126 6.06 2.98 1.63
N VAL A 127 5.90 1.69 1.94
CA VAL A 127 4.79 1.21 2.76
C VAL A 127 4.88 1.76 4.18
N ILE A 128 6.08 1.79 4.79
CA ILE A 128 6.25 2.36 6.14
C ILE A 128 5.91 3.86 6.16
N VAL A 129 6.32 4.60 5.12
CA VAL A 129 6.00 6.04 4.99
C VAL A 129 4.49 6.25 4.85
N GLN A 130 3.83 5.45 4.02
CA GLN A 130 2.37 5.51 3.86
C GLN A 130 1.65 5.21 5.18
N PHE A 131 2.05 4.16 5.90
CA PHE A 131 1.45 3.81 7.19
C PHE A 131 1.64 4.93 8.21
N THR A 132 2.86 5.43 8.38
CA THR A 132 3.17 6.54 9.30
C THR A 132 2.32 7.77 8.98
N PHE A 133 2.21 8.10 7.69
CA PHE A 133 1.39 9.20 7.21
C PHE A 133 -0.08 9.03 7.56
N PHE A 134 -0.70 7.91 7.19
CA PHE A 134 -2.13 7.68 7.44
C PHE A 134 -2.43 7.53 8.93
N PHE A 135 -1.55 6.93 9.71
CA PHE A 135 -1.69 6.86 11.17
C PHE A 135 -1.70 8.25 11.81
N SER A 136 -0.82 9.14 11.34
CA SER A 136 -0.81 10.55 11.76
C SER A 136 -2.06 11.29 11.32
N LEU A 137 -2.48 11.15 10.04
CA LEU A 137 -3.65 11.82 9.48
C LEU A 137 -4.94 11.45 10.21
N PHE A 138 -5.14 10.18 10.49
CA PHE A 138 -6.33 9.65 11.18
C PHE A 138 -6.23 9.74 12.71
N LYS A 139 -5.08 10.26 13.25
CA LYS A 139 -4.81 10.40 14.69
C LYS A 139 -5.03 9.10 15.46
N VAL A 140 -4.45 7.99 14.95
CA VAL A 140 -4.65 6.65 15.53
C VAL A 140 -3.44 6.15 16.32
N PHE A 141 -2.49 7.02 16.63
CA PHE A 141 -1.31 6.64 17.41
C PHE A 141 -1.58 6.53 18.92
N ASN A 142 -2.46 7.35 19.49
CA ASN A 142 -2.71 7.40 20.93
C ASN A 142 -4.09 6.83 21.25
N LEU A 143 -4.26 5.53 21.05
CA LEU A 143 -5.46 4.82 21.48
C LEU A 143 -5.23 4.32 22.92
N ASN A 144 -6.26 4.47 23.77
CA ASN A 144 -6.14 4.26 25.23
C ASN A 144 -6.11 2.79 25.63
N ASP A 145 -6.50 1.88 24.75
CA ASP A 145 -6.61 0.45 25.06
C ASP A 145 -6.20 -0.45 23.91
N ILE A 146 -5.82 -1.68 24.24
CA ILE A 146 -5.40 -2.69 23.28
C ILE A 146 -6.55 -3.13 22.36
N LYS A 147 -7.81 -3.07 22.85
CA LYS A 147 -8.99 -3.44 22.06
C LYS A 147 -9.17 -2.47 20.88
N SER A 148 -8.95 -1.18 21.11
CA SER A 148 -8.99 -0.15 20.07
C SER A 148 -8.00 -0.43 18.94
N TYR A 149 -6.78 -0.86 19.26
CA TYR A 149 -5.80 -1.26 18.25
C TYR A 149 -6.21 -2.54 17.50
N VAL A 150 -6.82 -3.50 18.17
CA VAL A 150 -7.30 -4.73 17.52
C VAL A 150 -8.35 -4.39 16.47
N PHE A 151 -9.32 -3.52 16.78
CA PHE A 151 -10.33 -3.09 15.80
C PHE A 151 -9.72 -2.32 14.63
N LEU A 152 -8.77 -1.42 14.90
CA LEU A 152 -8.06 -0.66 13.87
C LEU A 152 -7.28 -1.61 12.93
N ILE A 153 -6.49 -2.53 13.48
CA ILE A 153 -5.67 -3.47 12.71
C ILE A 153 -6.54 -4.44 11.92
N SER A 154 -7.64 -4.93 12.50
CA SER A 154 -8.62 -5.74 11.78
C SER A 154 -9.20 -5.01 10.57
N GLY A 155 -9.54 -3.74 10.73
CA GLY A 155 -9.96 -2.89 9.63
C GLY A 155 -8.89 -2.75 8.54
N ILE A 156 -7.63 -2.54 8.92
CA ILE A 156 -6.50 -2.43 7.97
C ILE A 156 -6.37 -3.72 7.14
N ILE A 157 -6.45 -4.89 7.77
CA ILE A 157 -6.36 -6.18 7.06
C ILE A 157 -7.51 -6.33 6.07
N LEU A 158 -8.75 -6.07 6.51
CA LEU A 158 -9.92 -6.15 5.65
C LEU A 158 -9.84 -5.20 4.46
N GLY A 159 -9.43 -3.95 4.70
CA GLY A 159 -9.21 -2.97 3.64
C GLY A 159 -8.10 -3.36 2.68
N SER A 160 -7.00 -3.93 3.21
CA SER A 160 -5.86 -4.37 2.39
C SER A 160 -6.20 -5.56 1.49
N LEU A 161 -7.12 -6.42 1.91
CA LEU A 161 -7.56 -7.58 1.12
C LEU A 161 -8.59 -7.22 0.03
N PHE A 162 -9.23 -6.08 0.14
CA PHE A 162 -10.30 -5.69 -0.80
C PHE A 162 -9.85 -5.68 -2.27
N TRP A 163 -8.75 -4.96 -2.58
CA TRP A 163 -8.26 -4.84 -3.94
C TRP A 163 -7.75 -6.15 -4.54
N PRO A 164 -6.94 -6.94 -3.83
CA PRO A 164 -6.54 -8.27 -4.29
C PRO A 164 -7.73 -9.19 -4.58
N ILE A 165 -8.74 -9.21 -3.71
CA ILE A 165 -9.95 -10.00 -3.93
C ILE A 165 -10.68 -9.52 -5.19
N LEU A 166 -10.98 -8.22 -5.26
CA LEU A 166 -11.72 -7.63 -6.38
C LEU A 166 -11.02 -7.88 -7.72
N THR A 167 -9.72 -7.60 -7.78
CA THR A 167 -8.93 -7.78 -9.00
C THR A 167 -8.79 -9.25 -9.38
N SER A 168 -8.62 -10.15 -8.41
CA SER A 168 -8.51 -11.59 -8.67
C SER A 168 -9.81 -12.21 -9.14
N LEU A 169 -10.97 -11.67 -8.75
CA LEU A 169 -12.27 -12.10 -9.25
C LEU A 169 -12.55 -11.62 -10.67
N ILE A 170 -12.12 -10.40 -10.99
CA ILE A 170 -12.50 -9.73 -12.25
C ILE A 170 -11.48 -10.00 -13.36
N LEU A 171 -10.18 -9.85 -13.07
CA LEU A 171 -9.13 -9.84 -14.08
C LEU A 171 -8.90 -11.17 -14.82
N PRO A 172 -9.06 -12.35 -14.23
CA PRO A 172 -8.97 -13.59 -14.99
C PRO A 172 -9.96 -13.66 -16.15
N LYS A 173 -11.12 -12.98 -16.01
CA LYS A 173 -12.20 -12.98 -17.01
C LYS A 173 -12.01 -11.89 -18.08
N ILE A 174 -11.48 -10.73 -17.71
CA ILE A 174 -11.46 -9.52 -18.55
C ILE A 174 -10.03 -9.09 -18.91
N GLY A 175 -9.04 -9.47 -18.10
CA GLY A 175 -7.68 -8.89 -18.14
C GLY A 175 -6.91 -9.14 -19.44
N ARG A 176 -7.24 -10.21 -20.19
CA ARG A 176 -6.64 -10.47 -21.51
C ARG A 176 -7.07 -9.43 -22.57
N GLN A 177 -8.12 -8.67 -22.31
CA GLN A 177 -8.69 -7.67 -23.22
C GLN A 177 -8.36 -6.23 -22.84
N LEU A 178 -7.69 -5.99 -21.68
CA LEU A 178 -7.36 -4.65 -21.25
C LEU A 178 -6.14 -4.12 -22.03
N PRO A 179 -6.30 -3.06 -22.83
CA PRO A 179 -5.17 -2.49 -23.57
C PRO A 179 -4.18 -1.84 -22.60
N ALA A 180 -2.88 -2.06 -22.83
CA ALA A 180 -1.79 -1.50 -22.02
C ALA A 180 -1.88 0.04 -21.88
N SER A 181 -2.50 0.73 -22.85
CA SER A 181 -2.72 2.16 -22.82
C SER A 181 -3.63 2.61 -21.67
N LYS A 182 -4.71 1.87 -21.36
CA LYS A 182 -5.62 2.21 -20.25
C LYS A 182 -4.93 2.06 -18.90
N LEU A 183 -4.13 1.01 -18.74
CA LEU A 183 -3.33 0.79 -17.55
C LEU A 183 -2.25 1.87 -17.36
N ASN A 184 -1.61 2.32 -18.44
CA ASN A 184 -0.65 3.43 -18.41
C ASN A 184 -1.30 4.76 -18.02
N ASN A 185 -2.49 5.08 -18.52
CA ASN A 185 -3.21 6.29 -18.15
C ASN A 185 -3.61 6.29 -16.68
N PHE A 186 -4.06 5.14 -16.18
CA PHE A 186 -4.40 4.95 -14.78
C PHE A 186 -3.17 5.18 -13.87
N GLN A 187 -2.01 4.61 -14.21
CA GLN A 187 -0.75 4.86 -13.48
C GLN A 187 -0.36 6.34 -13.47
N LYS A 188 -0.51 7.04 -14.60
CA LYS A 188 -0.21 8.47 -14.67
C LYS A 188 -1.10 9.29 -13.73
N ILE A 189 -2.41 9.01 -13.69
CA ILE A 189 -3.34 9.69 -12.80
C ILE A 189 -2.93 9.48 -11.35
N ILE A 190 -2.56 8.25 -10.98
CA ILE A 190 -2.12 7.93 -9.62
C ILE A 190 -0.79 8.59 -9.28
N GLY A 191 0.18 8.54 -10.19
CA GLY A 191 1.45 9.25 -10.03
C GLY A 191 1.23 10.75 -9.75
N LEU A 192 0.31 11.39 -10.50
CA LEU A 192 -0.07 12.78 -10.28
C LEU A 192 -0.73 13.03 -8.92
N LEU A 193 -1.64 12.16 -8.50
CA LEU A 193 -2.29 12.26 -7.18
C LEU A 193 -1.29 12.15 -6.04
N ILE A 194 -0.30 11.26 -6.15
CA ILE A 194 0.76 11.10 -5.14
C ILE A 194 1.68 12.34 -5.14
N ILE A 195 2.06 12.87 -6.31
CA ILE A 195 2.84 14.12 -6.42
C ILE A 195 2.07 15.27 -5.75
N PHE A 196 0.79 15.41 -6.09
CA PHE A 196 -0.06 16.46 -5.52
C PHE A 196 -0.14 16.35 -3.99
N SER A 197 -0.33 15.14 -3.46
CA SER A 197 -0.31 14.90 -2.02
C SER A 197 1.02 15.31 -1.39
N GLY A 198 2.15 14.93 -2.00
CA GLY A 198 3.49 15.33 -1.54
C GLY A 198 3.67 16.85 -1.53
N CYS A 199 3.20 17.56 -2.56
CA CYS A 199 3.24 19.03 -2.62
C CYS A 199 2.41 19.68 -1.52
N VAL A 200 1.19 19.20 -1.26
CA VAL A 200 0.33 19.69 -0.17
C VAL A 200 1.01 19.51 1.19
N PHE A 201 1.71 18.39 1.39
CA PHE A 201 2.47 18.14 2.61
C PHE A 201 3.67 19.07 2.76
N ALA A 202 4.42 19.28 1.68
CA ALA A 202 5.55 20.21 1.68
C ALA A 202 5.09 21.63 2.07
N LEU A 203 3.98 22.09 1.50
CA LEU A 203 3.40 23.40 1.83
C LEU A 203 2.99 23.51 3.30
N ARG A 204 2.37 22.46 3.88
CA ARG A 204 2.02 22.43 5.32
C ARG A 204 3.23 22.40 6.26
N ALA A 205 4.41 22.00 5.80
CA ALA A 205 5.63 22.04 6.58
C ALA A 205 6.26 23.44 6.64
N LEU A 206 5.91 24.30 5.68
CA LEU A 206 6.43 25.67 5.55
C LEU A 206 5.56 26.70 6.30
N ILE A 207 4.31 26.33 6.60
CA ILE A 207 3.36 27.12 7.41
C ILE A 207 3.34 26.60 8.85
#